data_1e840771a13ccbdd5b84f2f791f898b9
#
_entry.id   1e840771a13ccbdd5b84f2f791f898b9
#
_cell.length_a   1.000
_cell.length_b   1.000
_cell.length_c   1.000
_cell.angle_alpha   90.00
_cell.angle_beta   90.00
_cell.angle_gamma   90.00
#
_symmetry.space_group_name_H-M   'P 1'
#
loop_
_entity.id
_entity.type
_entity.pdbx_description
1 polymer ?
#
loop_
_entity_poly.entity_id
_entity_poly.type
_entity_poly.pdbx_seq_one_letter_code
_entity_poly.pdbx_strand_id
1 'polypeptide(L)'
;MNREQERAKRRPEKNPVVEYNKIQNKYYPELFAKFAEVNDPRNQSYIEYPVRVMLGTMYYKCISGISSMQEMTLKFNDDAVVENLYSFMSEEKKEYLPHGVIENEFLARLNPEELEKIQKDIAYSMIRRKTF
;
A
#
# COMPACT_ATOMS: atom_id res chain seq x y z
N MET A 1 -9.22 30.84 -21.52
CA MET A 1 -8.29 29.80 -21.06
C MET A 1 -7.07 29.78 -21.96
N ASN A 2 -5.87 29.75 -21.36
CA ASN A 2 -4.65 29.60 -22.13
C ASN A 2 -4.41 28.12 -22.46
N ARG A 3 -3.45 27.84 -23.33
CA ARG A 3 -3.13 26.45 -23.74
C ARG A 3 -2.72 25.53 -22.57
N GLU A 4 -2.05 26.08 -21.57
CA GLU A 4 -1.62 25.30 -20.39
C GLU A 4 -2.82 24.87 -19.55
N GLN A 5 -3.79 25.75 -19.37
CA GLN A 5 -5.01 25.43 -18.63
C GLN A 5 -5.87 24.40 -19.37
N GLU A 6 -5.92 24.49 -20.69
CA GLU A 6 -6.60 23.50 -21.51
C GLU A 6 -5.91 22.14 -21.46
N ARG A 7 -4.59 22.10 -21.49
CA ARG A 7 -3.80 20.88 -21.33
C ARG A 7 -4.00 20.25 -19.96
N ALA A 8 -4.03 21.07 -18.92
CA ALA A 8 -4.27 20.59 -17.55
C ALA A 8 -5.65 19.97 -17.41
N LYS A 9 -6.67 20.49 -18.11
CA LYS A 9 -8.01 19.88 -18.14
C LYS A 9 -8.10 18.63 -18.97
N ARG A 10 -7.33 18.50 -20.05
CA ARG A 10 -7.36 17.35 -20.95
C ARG A 10 -6.53 16.18 -20.47
N ARG A 11 -5.54 16.43 -19.63
CA ARG A 11 -4.76 15.39 -18.98
C ARG A 11 -5.27 15.20 -17.55
N PRO A 12 -6.05 14.14 -17.28
CA PRO A 12 -6.21 13.76 -15.90
C PRO A 12 -4.80 13.59 -15.34
N GLU A 13 -4.50 14.29 -14.26
CA GLU A 13 -3.23 14.11 -13.56
C GLU A 13 -3.07 12.61 -13.30
N LYS A 14 -2.01 12.02 -13.88
CA LYS A 14 -1.68 10.64 -13.59
C LYS A 14 -1.29 10.56 -12.12
N ASN A 15 -2.16 10.00 -11.31
CA ASN A 15 -1.85 9.72 -9.93
C ASN A 15 -0.83 8.57 -9.90
N PRO A 16 0.41 8.80 -9.42
CA PRO A 16 1.44 7.76 -9.40
C PRO A 16 1.00 6.50 -8.66
N VAL A 17 0.24 6.64 -7.59
CA VAL A 17 -0.25 5.50 -6.80
C VAL A 17 -1.17 4.61 -7.65
N VAL A 18 -2.07 5.22 -8.42
CA VAL A 18 -2.96 4.47 -9.32
C VAL A 18 -2.16 3.74 -10.39
N GLU A 19 -1.17 4.39 -10.98
CA GLU A 19 -0.32 3.78 -12.01
C GLU A 19 0.52 2.62 -11.44
N TYR A 20 1.15 2.79 -10.29
CA TYR A 20 1.88 1.71 -9.62
C TYR A 20 0.96 0.56 -9.23
N ASN A 21 -0.26 0.86 -8.79
CA ASN A 21 -1.23 -0.18 -8.45
C ASN A 21 -1.60 -1.02 -9.67
N LYS A 22 -1.78 -0.40 -10.83
CA LYS A 22 -2.04 -1.12 -12.09
C LYS A 22 -0.87 -2.01 -12.49
N ILE A 23 0.35 -1.51 -12.35
CA ILE A 23 1.56 -2.27 -12.66
C ILE A 23 1.67 -3.47 -11.71
N GLN A 24 1.46 -3.26 -10.42
CA GLN A 24 1.51 -4.31 -9.43
C GLN A 24 0.46 -5.39 -9.73
N ASN A 25 -0.77 -5.01 -10.05
CA ASN A 25 -1.83 -5.96 -10.37
C ASN A 25 -1.55 -6.76 -11.64
N LYS A 26 -0.83 -6.16 -12.60
CA LYS A 26 -0.46 -6.84 -13.84
C LYS A 26 0.65 -7.86 -13.64
N TYR A 27 1.69 -7.50 -12.88
CA TYR A 27 2.91 -8.31 -12.78
C TYR A 27 2.98 -9.15 -11.52
N TYR A 28 2.29 -8.76 -10.46
CA TYR A 28 2.27 -9.51 -9.22
C TYR A 28 0.92 -9.32 -8.49
N PRO A 29 -0.16 -9.91 -9.04
CA PRO A 29 -1.50 -9.74 -8.45
C PRO A 29 -1.65 -10.37 -7.07
N GLU A 30 -0.76 -11.28 -6.68
CA GLU A 30 -0.81 -11.98 -5.40
C GLU A 30 -0.23 -11.18 -4.22
N LEU A 31 0.26 -9.95 -4.44
CA LEU A 31 0.97 -9.19 -3.40
C LEU A 31 0.15 -9.06 -2.10
N PHE A 32 -1.10 -8.61 -2.20
CA PHE A 32 -1.94 -8.41 -1.02
C PHE A 32 -2.35 -9.73 -0.39
N ALA A 33 -2.51 -10.79 -1.18
CA ALA A 33 -2.74 -12.14 -0.65
C ALA A 33 -1.52 -12.62 0.15
N LYS A 34 -0.31 -12.34 -0.33
CA LYS A 34 0.93 -12.64 0.40
C LYS A 34 1.04 -11.84 1.69
N PHE A 35 0.66 -10.57 1.68
CA PHE A 35 0.60 -9.77 2.90
C PHE A 35 -0.36 -10.38 3.92
N ALA A 36 -1.49 -10.90 3.48
CA ALA A 36 -2.46 -11.53 4.36
C ALA A 36 -1.95 -12.82 5.01
N GLU A 37 -0.99 -13.49 4.39
CA GLU A 37 -0.37 -14.72 4.91
C GLU A 37 0.73 -14.47 5.94
N VAL A 38 1.21 -13.24 6.08
CA VAL A 38 2.25 -12.88 7.04
C VAL A 38 1.76 -13.16 8.47
N ASN A 39 2.62 -13.77 9.28
CA ASN A 39 2.30 -14.04 10.68
C ASN A 39 2.21 -12.73 11.46
N ASP A 40 1.01 -12.43 11.96
CA ASP A 40 0.75 -11.21 12.71
C ASP A 40 1.15 -11.42 14.17
N PRO A 41 2.14 -10.66 14.68
CA PRO A 41 2.62 -10.82 16.06
C PRO A 41 1.66 -10.24 17.11
N ARG A 42 0.59 -9.55 16.68
CA ARG A 42 -0.33 -8.88 17.59
C ARG A 42 -1.32 -9.86 18.22
N ASN A 43 -1.86 -9.49 19.39
CA ASN A 43 -2.98 -10.22 19.99
C ASN A 43 -4.22 -10.06 19.13
N GLN A 44 -4.69 -11.14 18.53
CA GLN A 44 -5.80 -11.16 17.58
C GLN A 44 -7.13 -10.68 18.18
N SER A 45 -7.27 -10.73 19.51
CA SER A 45 -8.48 -10.25 20.18
C SER A 45 -8.66 -8.72 20.14
N TYR A 46 -7.59 -7.98 19.85
CA TYR A 46 -7.60 -6.51 19.90
C TYR A 46 -7.22 -5.87 18.57
N ILE A 47 -7.27 -6.62 17.47
CA ILE A 47 -6.88 -6.10 16.17
C ILE A 47 -8.01 -5.25 15.58
N GLU A 48 -7.70 -3.99 15.32
CA GLU A 48 -8.56 -3.07 14.56
C GLU A 48 -8.29 -3.18 13.06
N TYR A 49 -7.01 -3.28 12.67
CA TYR A 49 -6.59 -3.35 11.27
C TYR A 49 -5.95 -4.70 10.96
N PRO A 50 -6.48 -5.46 9.98
CA PRO A 50 -5.86 -6.73 9.58
C PRO A 50 -4.42 -6.53 9.08
N VAL A 51 -3.61 -7.60 9.11
CA VAL A 51 -2.21 -7.54 8.68
C VAL A 51 -2.08 -7.07 7.22
N ARG A 52 -3.02 -7.44 6.36
CA ARG A 52 -3.03 -6.98 4.96
C ARG A 52 -3.16 -5.46 4.87
N VAL A 53 -3.99 -4.85 5.71
CA VAL A 53 -4.16 -3.39 5.76
C VAL A 53 -2.89 -2.74 6.31
N MET A 54 -2.29 -3.31 7.33
CA MET A 54 -1.05 -2.77 7.91
C MET A 54 0.08 -2.75 6.87
N LEU A 55 0.34 -3.86 6.22
CA LEU A 55 1.39 -3.97 5.21
C LEU A 55 1.05 -3.23 3.92
N GLY A 56 -0.22 -3.27 3.50
CA GLY A 56 -0.68 -2.54 2.33
C GLY A 56 -0.54 -1.04 2.48
N THR A 57 -0.86 -0.50 3.66
CA THR A 57 -0.69 0.94 3.95
C THR A 57 0.79 1.33 3.85
N MET A 58 1.69 0.51 4.38
CA MET A 58 3.13 0.75 4.27
C MET A 58 3.62 0.68 2.82
N TYR A 59 3.09 -0.25 2.05
CA TYR A 59 3.37 -0.35 0.61
C TYR A 59 3.00 0.94 -0.10
N TYR A 60 1.77 1.45 0.13
CA TYR A 60 1.33 2.70 -0.50
C TYR A 60 2.11 3.92 0.00
N LYS A 61 2.55 3.92 1.25
CA LYS A 61 3.47 4.95 1.75
C LYS A 61 4.74 5.00 0.92
N CYS A 62 5.34 3.85 0.67
CA CYS A 62 6.60 3.76 -0.09
C CYS A 62 6.44 4.22 -1.53
N ILE A 63 5.41 3.77 -2.23
CA ILE A 63 5.22 4.13 -3.64
C ILE A 63 4.72 5.56 -3.82
N SER A 64 4.15 6.17 -2.78
CA SER A 64 3.74 7.57 -2.80
C SER A 64 4.89 8.53 -2.52
N GLY A 65 6.06 8.02 -2.16
CA GLY A 65 7.22 8.86 -1.85
C GLY A 65 7.11 9.59 -0.51
N ILE A 66 6.24 9.11 0.37
CA ILE A 66 6.06 9.71 1.71
C ILE A 66 7.21 9.25 2.61
N SER A 67 7.95 10.22 3.18
CA SER A 67 9.20 9.93 3.88
C SER A 67 9.02 9.65 5.38
N SER A 68 7.93 10.09 6.00
CA SER A 68 7.74 9.94 7.44
C SER A 68 6.39 9.34 7.79
N MET A 69 6.31 8.72 8.96
CA MET A 69 5.06 8.18 9.50
C MET A 69 4.06 9.28 9.83
N GLN A 70 4.54 10.44 10.27
CA GLN A 70 3.67 11.58 10.55
C GLN A 70 3.02 12.11 9.28
N GLU A 71 3.78 12.25 8.20
CA GLU A 71 3.28 12.69 6.90
C GLU A 71 2.25 11.67 6.36
N MET A 72 2.55 10.38 6.49
CA MET A 72 1.62 9.30 6.12
C MET A 72 0.30 9.44 6.86
N THR A 73 0.34 9.63 8.18
CA THR A 73 -0.86 9.77 9.01
C THR A 73 -1.72 10.93 8.54
N LEU A 74 -1.11 12.06 8.20
CA LEU A 74 -1.83 13.23 7.73
C LEU A 74 -2.41 13.04 6.32
N LYS A 75 -1.61 12.54 5.39
CA LYS A 75 -2.02 12.45 3.97
C LYS A 75 -2.97 11.28 3.71
N PHE A 76 -2.82 10.17 4.42
CA PHE A 76 -3.62 8.98 4.19
C PHE A 76 -4.98 9.01 4.89
N ASN A 77 -5.26 10.03 5.68
CA ASN A 77 -6.57 10.15 6.34
C ASN A 77 -7.49 11.20 5.71
N ASP A 78 -7.19 11.60 4.48
CA ASP A 78 -8.14 12.23 3.59
C ASP A 78 -9.20 11.18 3.15
N ASP A 79 -10.47 11.55 3.16
CA ASP A 79 -11.58 10.61 2.90
C ASP A 79 -11.45 9.88 1.57
N ALA A 80 -11.04 10.58 0.51
CA ALA A 80 -10.87 10.00 -0.82
C ALA A 80 -9.73 8.98 -0.84
N VAL A 81 -8.63 9.28 -0.15
CA VAL A 81 -7.48 8.38 -0.05
C VAL A 81 -7.85 7.13 0.73
N VAL A 82 -8.52 7.28 1.87
CA VAL A 82 -8.99 6.14 2.69
C VAL A 82 -9.84 5.20 1.85
N GLU A 83 -10.83 5.74 1.15
CA GLU A 83 -11.71 4.96 0.29
C GLU A 83 -10.95 4.21 -0.80
N ASN A 84 -10.05 4.91 -1.50
CA ASN A 84 -9.29 4.33 -2.59
C ASN A 84 -8.34 3.23 -2.13
N LEU A 85 -7.62 3.44 -1.04
CA LEU A 85 -6.66 2.46 -0.56
C LEU A 85 -7.34 1.19 -0.03
N TYR A 86 -8.44 1.32 0.71
CA TYR A 86 -9.20 0.13 1.11
C TYR A 86 -9.74 -0.65 -0.09
N SER A 87 -10.21 0.05 -1.11
CA SER A 87 -10.65 -0.58 -2.36
C SER A 87 -9.50 -1.34 -3.04
N PHE A 88 -8.33 -0.71 -3.15
CA PHE A 88 -7.15 -1.34 -3.78
C PHE A 88 -6.68 -2.58 -3.00
N MET A 89 -6.81 -2.58 -1.69
CA MET A 89 -6.45 -3.71 -0.84
C MET A 89 -7.52 -4.80 -0.80
N SER A 90 -8.68 -4.58 -1.42
CA SER A 90 -9.84 -5.47 -1.35
C SER A 90 -10.28 -5.74 0.08
N GLU A 91 -10.27 -4.70 0.90
CA GLU A 91 -10.67 -4.77 2.30
C GLU A 91 -11.90 -3.91 2.58
N GLU A 92 -12.67 -4.29 3.59
CA GLU A 92 -13.80 -3.51 4.04
C GLU A 92 -13.34 -2.14 4.54
N LYS A 93 -13.98 -1.08 4.02
CA LYS A 93 -13.64 0.29 4.37
C LYS A 93 -13.88 0.57 5.85
N LYS A 94 -12.85 1.09 6.51
CA LYS A 94 -12.94 1.67 7.85
C LYS A 94 -12.84 3.19 7.75
N GLU A 95 -13.11 3.87 8.87
CA GLU A 95 -13.08 5.33 8.92
C GLU A 95 -11.68 5.89 8.64
N TYR A 96 -10.64 5.19 9.13
CA TYR A 96 -9.23 5.62 9.01
C TYR A 96 -8.35 4.50 8.50
N LEU A 97 -7.21 4.88 7.92
CA LEU A 97 -6.08 3.99 7.73
C LEU A 97 -5.22 4.00 9.00
N PRO A 98 -4.39 2.95 9.22
CA PRO A 98 -3.53 2.92 10.40
C PRO A 98 -2.63 4.15 10.50
N HIS A 99 -2.56 4.73 11.70
CA HIS A 99 -1.68 5.85 11.98
C HIS A 99 -0.25 5.38 12.22
N GLY A 100 0.72 6.31 12.08
CA GLY A 100 2.13 5.98 12.15
C GLY A 100 2.58 5.32 13.45
N VAL A 101 1.99 5.67 14.59
CA VAL A 101 2.32 5.05 15.89
C VAL A 101 1.95 3.56 15.86
N ILE A 102 0.76 3.23 15.37
CA ILE A 102 0.30 1.84 15.26
C ILE A 102 1.19 1.05 14.29
N GLU A 103 1.55 1.65 13.16
CA GLU A 103 2.45 1.03 12.18
C GLU A 103 3.84 0.77 12.76
N ASN A 104 4.41 1.72 13.49
CA ASN A 104 5.72 1.58 14.12
C ASN A 104 5.73 0.43 15.14
N GLU A 105 4.71 0.33 15.96
CA GLU A 105 4.58 -0.76 16.92
C GLU A 105 4.46 -2.13 16.24
N PHE A 106 3.68 -2.19 15.17
CA PHE A 106 3.51 -3.41 14.39
C PHE A 106 4.82 -3.83 13.75
N LEU A 107 5.52 -2.93 13.06
CA LEU A 107 6.78 -3.22 12.38
C LEU A 107 7.87 -3.65 13.35
N ALA A 108 7.89 -3.10 14.57
CA ALA A 108 8.86 -3.47 15.59
C ALA A 108 8.70 -4.93 16.06
N ARG A 109 7.51 -5.49 15.96
CA ARG A 109 7.21 -6.87 16.36
C ARG A 109 7.24 -7.86 15.20
N LEU A 110 7.19 -7.37 13.97
CA LEU A 110 7.12 -8.21 12.78
C LEU A 110 8.44 -8.94 12.55
N ASN A 111 8.36 -10.21 12.18
CA ASN A 111 9.54 -10.96 11.76
C ASN A 111 9.97 -10.50 10.36
N PRO A 112 11.16 -9.88 10.21
CA PRO A 112 11.60 -9.36 8.93
C PRO A 112 11.81 -10.44 7.87
N GLU A 113 12.04 -11.69 8.26
CA GLU A 113 12.19 -12.80 7.31
C GLU A 113 10.96 -13.03 6.45
N GLU A 114 9.78 -12.74 7.00
CA GLU A 114 8.53 -12.86 6.25
C GLU A 114 8.44 -11.88 5.10
N LEU A 115 8.90 -10.65 5.29
CA LEU A 115 8.96 -9.64 4.24
C LEU A 115 10.05 -9.96 3.20
N GLU A 116 11.18 -10.49 3.64
CA GLU A 116 12.23 -10.96 2.73
C GLU A 116 11.72 -12.07 1.81
N LYS A 117 10.93 -12.98 2.33
CA LYS A 117 10.32 -14.07 1.56
C LYS A 117 9.41 -13.51 0.46
N ILE A 118 8.58 -12.54 0.79
CA ILE A 118 7.72 -11.86 -0.19
C ILE A 118 8.57 -11.17 -1.25
N GLN A 119 9.61 -10.47 -0.85
CA GLN A 119 10.52 -9.79 -1.77
C GLN A 119 11.16 -10.77 -2.76
N LYS A 120 11.61 -11.94 -2.27
CA LYS A 120 12.15 -13.00 -3.13
C LYS A 120 11.11 -13.54 -4.09
N ASP A 121 9.89 -13.76 -3.63
CA ASP A 121 8.80 -14.25 -4.47
C ASP A 121 8.50 -13.26 -5.61
N ILE A 122 8.50 -11.96 -5.31
CA ILE A 122 8.33 -10.91 -6.32
C ILE A 122 9.46 -10.98 -7.34
N ALA A 123 10.71 -11.06 -6.89
CA ALA A 123 11.87 -11.11 -7.77
C ALA A 123 11.82 -12.32 -8.67
N TYR A 124 11.51 -13.50 -8.16
CA TYR A 124 11.37 -14.72 -8.97
C TYR A 124 10.24 -14.60 -9.98
N SER A 125 9.12 -14.01 -9.60
CA SER A 125 7.99 -13.79 -10.49
C SER A 125 8.39 -12.89 -11.67
N MET A 126 9.11 -11.81 -11.38
CA MET A 126 9.60 -10.89 -12.41
C MET A 126 10.60 -11.57 -13.36
N ILE A 127 11.53 -12.35 -12.82
CA ILE A 127 12.52 -13.10 -13.61
C ILE A 127 11.81 -14.07 -14.55
N ARG A 128 10.86 -14.83 -14.05
CA ARG A 128 10.10 -15.80 -14.86
C ARG A 128 9.32 -15.14 -15.99
N ARG A 129 8.83 -13.92 -15.77
CA ARG A 129 8.05 -13.17 -16.76
C ARG A 129 8.90 -12.31 -17.68
N LYS A 130 10.22 -12.28 -17.46
CA LYS A 130 11.16 -11.46 -18.25
C LYS A 130 10.74 -10.00 -18.34
N THR A 131 10.45 -9.41 -17.18
CA THR A 131 9.91 -8.05 -17.05
C THR A 131 10.98 -6.98 -16.87
N PHE A 132 12.21 -7.29 -17.11
CA PHE A 132 13.33 -6.32 -17.03
C PHE A 132 13.54 -5.62 -18.37
#